data_18187e9e654559bd05aac114d0b40cee
#
_entry.id   18187e9e654559bd05aac114d0b40cee
#
_cell.length_a   1.000
_cell.length_b   1.000
_cell.length_c   1.000
_cell.angle_alpha   90.00
_cell.angle_beta   90.00
_cell.angle_gamma   90.00
#
_symmetry.space_group_name_H-M   'P 1'
#
loop_
_entity.id
_entity.type
_entity.pdbx_description
1 polymer ?
#
loop_
_entity_poly.entity_id
_entity_poly.type
_entity_poly.pdbx_seq_one_letter_code
_entity_poly.pdbx_strand_id
1 'polypeptide(L)'
;MAKVIGIDLGTTNSCVAVMDGSEPRVIENAEGARTTPSMVAFADGERLVGQAAKRQGVTNAENTLFAIKRLIGRRFKDKSTKAFADLVPFELVGAKNG
;
A
#
# COMPACT_ATOMS: atom_id res chain seq x y z
N MET A 1 -18.73 -23.97 1.98
CA MET A 1 -17.61 -24.06 1.05
C MET A 1 -16.63 -22.94 1.26
N ALA A 2 -15.36 -23.27 1.26
CA ALA A 2 -14.32 -22.28 1.35
C ALA A 2 -14.24 -21.49 0.04
N LYS A 3 -14.11 -20.16 0.14
CA LYS A 3 -13.88 -19.31 -1.02
C LYS A 3 -12.39 -18.98 -1.12
N VAL A 4 -11.88 -18.96 -2.33
CA VAL A 4 -10.50 -18.59 -2.60
C VAL A 4 -10.51 -17.18 -3.15
N ILE A 5 -9.66 -16.31 -2.54
CA ILE A 5 -9.47 -14.93 -3.00
C ILE A 5 -8.05 -14.81 -3.54
N GLY A 6 -7.94 -14.13 -4.69
CA GLY A 6 -6.63 -13.75 -5.22
C GLY A 6 -6.37 -12.28 -4.92
N ILE A 7 -5.18 -11.98 -4.41
CA ILE A 7 -4.78 -10.60 -4.14
C ILE A 7 -3.50 -10.31 -4.91
N ASP A 8 -3.54 -9.28 -5.73
CA ASP A 8 -2.36 -8.73 -6.37
C ASP A 8 -1.95 -7.49 -5.57
N LEU A 9 -0.96 -7.66 -4.71
CA LEU A 9 -0.47 -6.58 -3.87
C LEU A 9 0.68 -5.88 -4.59
N GLY A 10 0.34 -4.93 -5.45
CA GLY A 10 1.33 -4.22 -6.25
C GLY A 10 1.99 -3.08 -5.49
N THR A 11 3.11 -2.60 -6.01
CA THR A 11 3.86 -1.48 -5.41
C THR A 11 3.03 -0.20 -5.43
N THR A 12 2.30 0.03 -6.50
CA THR A 12 1.51 1.25 -6.71
C THR A 12 0.02 1.01 -6.50
N ASN A 13 -0.50 -0.09 -7.03
CA ASN A 13 -1.91 -0.43 -6.93
C ASN A 13 -2.10 -1.88 -6.56
N SER A 14 -3.17 -2.17 -5.84
CA SER A 14 -3.55 -3.52 -5.44
C SER A 14 -4.91 -3.86 -6.02
N CYS A 15 -5.19 -5.14 -6.22
CA CYS A 15 -6.52 -5.57 -6.61
C CYS A 15 -6.85 -6.94 -6.01
N VAL A 16 -8.14 -7.22 -5.91
CA VAL A 16 -8.66 -8.46 -5.33
C VAL A 16 -9.61 -9.11 -6.34
N ALA A 17 -9.50 -10.40 -6.48
CA ALA A 17 -10.39 -11.15 -7.37
C ALA A 17 -10.90 -12.41 -6.67
N VAL A 18 -12.08 -12.86 -7.10
CA VAL A 18 -12.67 -14.13 -6.68
C VAL A 18 -13.02 -14.94 -7.91
N MET A 19 -13.15 -16.25 -7.72
CA MET A 19 -13.67 -17.11 -8.78
C MET A 19 -15.19 -16.97 -8.84
N ASP A 20 -15.69 -16.68 -10.02
CA ASP A 20 -17.13 -16.62 -10.31
C ASP A 20 -17.40 -17.76 -11.32
N GLY A 21 -17.78 -18.93 -10.80
CA GLY A 21 -17.82 -20.14 -11.62
C GLY A 21 -16.42 -20.58 -12.02
N SER A 22 -16.12 -20.61 -13.31
CA SER A 22 -14.81 -20.98 -13.84
C SER A 22 -13.95 -19.78 -14.20
N GLU A 23 -14.45 -18.57 -13.99
CA GLU A 23 -13.73 -17.34 -14.38
C GLU A 23 -13.39 -16.47 -13.19
N PRO A 24 -12.19 -15.87 -13.16
CA PRO A 24 -11.86 -14.90 -12.14
C PRO A 24 -12.59 -13.60 -12.39
N ARG A 25 -13.04 -12.97 -11.31
CA ARG A 25 -13.70 -11.67 -11.38
C ARG A 25 -13.08 -10.73 -10.35
N VAL A 26 -12.63 -9.56 -10.83
CA VAL A 26 -12.07 -8.53 -9.96
C VAL A 26 -13.20 -7.89 -9.15
N ILE A 27 -12.97 -7.74 -7.85
CA ILE A 27 -13.94 -7.13 -6.94
C ILE A 27 -13.66 -5.63 -6.87
N GLU A 28 -14.72 -4.82 -6.98
CA GLU A 28 -14.62 -3.40 -6.78
C GLU A 28 -14.44 -3.07 -5.30
N ASN A 29 -13.67 -2.00 -5.03
CA ASN A 29 -13.50 -1.53 -3.65
C ASN A 29 -14.71 -0.71 -3.20
N ALA A 30 -14.66 -0.15 -1.99
CA ALA A 30 -15.76 0.62 -1.42
C ALA A 30 -16.11 1.86 -2.26
N GLU A 31 -15.23 2.30 -3.12
CA GLU A 31 -15.46 3.47 -3.99
C GLU A 31 -15.83 3.08 -5.42
N GLY A 32 -16.05 1.81 -5.68
CA GLY A 32 -16.43 1.31 -7.00
C GLY A 32 -15.29 1.15 -7.97
N ALA A 33 -14.04 1.25 -7.53
CA ALA A 33 -12.88 1.06 -8.38
C ALA A 33 -12.37 -0.37 -8.31
N ARG A 34 -11.82 -0.86 -9.41
CA ARG A 34 -11.27 -2.22 -9.50
C ARG A 34 -9.85 -2.33 -8.96
N THR A 35 -9.14 -1.22 -8.86
CA THR A 35 -7.83 -1.16 -8.24
C THR A 35 -7.86 -0.21 -7.07
N THR A 36 -7.04 -0.50 -6.07
CA THR A 36 -6.92 0.31 -4.86
C THR A 36 -5.48 0.78 -4.76
N PRO A 37 -5.23 2.09 -4.64
CA PRO A 37 -3.86 2.56 -4.43
C PRO A 37 -3.24 1.88 -3.22
N SER A 38 -1.99 1.41 -3.37
CA SER A 38 -1.26 0.74 -2.28
C SER A 38 -0.71 1.81 -1.34
N MET A 39 -1.61 2.52 -0.67
CA MET A 39 -1.33 3.65 0.20
C MET A 39 -2.11 3.54 1.50
N VAL A 40 -1.46 3.93 2.60
CA VAL A 40 -2.06 3.98 3.93
C VAL A 40 -1.66 5.30 4.57
N ALA A 41 -2.61 5.98 5.17
CA ALA A 41 -2.36 7.24 5.87
C ALA A 41 -2.95 7.22 7.27
N PHE A 42 -2.34 7.99 8.15
CA PHE A 42 -2.81 8.18 9.52
C PHE A 42 -3.14 9.66 9.70
N ALA A 43 -4.39 9.95 9.95
CA ALA A 43 -4.89 11.31 10.11
C ALA A 43 -5.97 11.35 11.19
N ASP A 44 -5.81 12.29 12.14
CA ASP A 44 -6.81 12.54 13.19
C ASP A 44 -7.28 11.27 13.93
N GLY A 45 -6.33 10.37 14.21
CA GLY A 45 -6.64 9.12 14.90
C GLY A 45 -7.27 8.06 14.02
N GLU A 46 -7.44 8.32 12.73
CA GLU A 46 -7.99 7.37 11.77
C GLU A 46 -6.90 6.80 10.86
N ARG A 47 -7.12 5.59 10.41
CA ARG A 47 -6.30 4.96 9.39
C ARG A 47 -7.06 4.97 8.07
N LEU A 48 -6.48 5.62 7.08
CA LEU A 48 -7.05 5.70 5.73
C LEU A 48 -6.32 4.75 4.81
N VAL A 49 -7.03 4.08 3.93
CA VAL A 49 -6.45 3.11 3.01
C VAL A 49 -6.91 3.41 1.58
N GLY A 50 -6.00 3.25 0.63
CA GLY A 50 -6.32 3.36 -0.78
C GLY A 50 -6.56 4.79 -1.23
N GLN A 51 -7.65 5.02 -1.96
CA GLN A 51 -7.95 6.32 -2.55
C GLN A 51 -8.13 7.42 -1.49
N ALA A 52 -8.71 7.07 -0.35
CA ALA A 52 -8.86 8.03 0.76
C ALA A 52 -7.50 8.50 1.27
N ALA A 53 -6.52 7.59 1.36
CA ALA A 53 -5.15 7.95 1.73
C ALA A 53 -4.52 8.83 0.65
N LYS A 54 -4.71 8.48 -0.60
CA LYS A 54 -4.13 9.20 -1.73
C LYS A 54 -4.65 10.63 -1.83
N ARG A 55 -5.96 10.86 -1.61
CA ARG A 55 -6.57 12.19 -1.72
C ARG A 55 -5.99 13.20 -0.75
N GLN A 56 -5.62 12.77 0.46
CA GLN A 56 -5.09 13.69 1.47
C GLN A 56 -3.57 13.66 1.54
N GLY A 57 -2.90 12.97 0.61
CA GLY A 57 -1.45 12.80 0.63
C GLY A 57 -0.68 14.11 0.57
N VAL A 58 -1.17 15.09 -0.18
CA VAL A 58 -0.50 16.40 -0.31
C VAL A 58 -0.55 17.18 0.99
N THR A 59 -1.66 17.10 1.73
CA THR A 59 -1.83 17.88 2.97
C THR A 59 -1.30 17.15 4.20
N ASN A 60 -1.02 15.85 4.09
CA ASN A 60 -0.56 15.02 5.20
C ASN A 60 0.58 14.09 4.75
N ALA A 61 1.53 14.65 4.03
CA ALA A 61 2.58 13.88 3.36
C ALA A 61 3.42 13.02 4.31
N GLU A 62 3.75 13.53 5.49
CA GLU A 62 4.60 12.81 6.45
C GLU A 62 3.97 11.53 7.00
N ASN A 63 2.65 11.44 7.00
CA ASN A 63 1.91 10.30 7.53
C ASN A 63 1.13 9.55 6.46
N THR A 64 1.48 9.76 5.20
CA THR A 64 0.90 9.03 4.07
C THR A 64 1.96 8.13 3.46
N LEU A 65 1.80 6.83 3.64
CA LEU A 65 2.78 5.82 3.24
C LEU A 65 2.42 5.25 1.87
N PHE A 66 3.41 5.18 0.99
CA PHE A 66 3.24 4.62 -0.36
C PHE A 66 4.53 3.93 -0.81
N ALA A 67 4.41 3.07 -1.82
CA ALA A 67 5.54 2.35 -2.40
C ALA A 67 6.36 1.55 -1.37
N ILE A 68 5.72 1.12 -0.28
CA ILE A 68 6.37 0.39 0.82
C ILE A 68 6.96 -0.93 0.34
N LYS A 69 6.36 -1.52 -0.69
CA LYS A 69 6.85 -2.78 -1.25
C LYS A 69 8.29 -2.69 -1.75
N ARG A 70 8.77 -1.50 -2.07
CA ARG A 70 10.18 -1.30 -2.46
C ARG A 70 11.14 -1.59 -1.32
N LEU A 71 10.66 -1.62 -0.07
CA LEU A 71 11.48 -1.92 1.11
C LEU A 71 11.48 -3.40 1.46
N ILE A 72 10.62 -4.21 0.85
CA ILE A 72 10.56 -5.64 1.15
C ILE A 72 11.91 -6.29 0.84
N GLY A 73 12.43 -7.05 1.80
CA GLY A 73 13.71 -7.72 1.67
C GLY A 73 14.92 -6.82 1.79
N ARG A 74 14.72 -5.56 2.17
CA ARG A 74 15.81 -4.59 2.35
C ARG A 74 16.07 -4.32 3.83
N ARG A 75 17.31 -3.97 4.11
CA ARG A 75 17.70 -3.54 5.46
C ARG A 75 17.78 -2.03 5.52
N PHE A 76 17.62 -1.47 6.71
CA PHE A 76 17.69 -0.03 6.91
C PHE A 76 19.00 0.58 6.40
N LYS A 77 20.12 -0.14 6.55
CA LYS A 77 21.44 0.35 6.13
C LYS A 77 21.75 0.17 4.65
N ASP A 78 20.89 -0.51 3.90
CA ASP A 78 21.11 -0.72 2.47
C ASP A 78 21.11 0.61 1.72
N LYS A 79 21.94 0.71 0.68
CA LYS A 79 22.00 1.91 -0.16
C LYS A 79 20.65 2.20 -0.83
N SER A 80 19.96 1.16 -1.28
CA SER A 80 18.63 1.30 -1.89
C SER A 80 17.60 1.84 -0.90
N THR A 81 17.68 1.46 0.38
CA THR A 81 16.81 1.98 1.43
C THR A 81 17.07 3.47 1.66
N LYS A 82 18.33 3.87 1.71
CA LYS A 82 18.69 5.29 1.88
C LYS A 82 18.24 6.15 0.69
N ALA A 83 18.40 5.62 -0.51
CA ALA A 83 17.95 6.30 -1.73
C ALA A 83 16.43 6.48 -1.70
N PHE A 84 15.70 5.46 -1.28
CA PHE A 84 14.25 5.54 -1.14
C PHE A 84 13.83 6.57 -0.07
N ALA A 85 14.54 6.58 1.07
CA ALA A 85 14.26 7.52 2.15
C ALA A 85 14.38 8.99 1.70
N ASP A 86 15.31 9.26 0.79
CA ASP A 86 15.50 10.61 0.26
C ASP A 86 14.41 11.04 -0.72
N LEU A 87 13.64 10.08 -1.25
CA LEU A 87 12.59 10.33 -2.24
C LEU A 87 11.19 10.44 -1.65
N VAL A 88 11.01 10.06 -0.39
CA VAL A 88 9.69 10.02 0.22
C VAL A 88 9.58 11.02 1.38
N PRO A 89 8.36 11.55 1.63
CA PRO A 89 8.16 12.52 2.71
C PRO A 89 8.04 11.90 4.10
N PHE A 90 7.76 10.59 4.20
CA PHE A 90 7.66 9.93 5.50
C PHE A 90 9.04 9.46 5.98
N GLU A 91 9.18 9.34 7.29
CA GLU A 91 10.43 8.97 7.92
C GLU A 91 10.60 7.45 7.99
N LEU A 92 11.82 6.97 7.68
CA LEU A 92 12.20 5.58 7.86
C LEU A 92 13.11 5.46 9.08
N VAL A 93 12.82 4.51 9.96
CA VAL A 93 13.64 4.28 11.16
C VAL A 93 14.14 2.85 11.16
N GLY A 94 15.35 2.67 11.69
CA GLY A 94 15.96 1.34 11.82
C GLY A 94 15.56 0.70 13.15
N ALA A 95 14.98 -0.51 13.06
CA ALA A 95 14.69 -1.30 14.25
C ALA A 95 15.91 -2.14 14.63
N LYS A 96 15.87 -2.77 15.81
CA LYS A 96 16.99 -3.59 16.31
C LYS A 96 17.33 -4.76 15.41
N ASN A 97 16.36 -5.28 14.69
CA ASN A 97 16.56 -6.42 13.80
C ASN A 97 16.89 -6.02 12.35
N GLY A 98 17.15 -4.76 12.12
CA GLY A 98 17.49 -4.26 10.79
C GLY A 98 16.31 -3.83 10.01
#